data_bf3b4c2426f89f8edda61999abb8be85
#
_entry.id   bf3b4c2426f89f8edda61999abb8be85
#
_cell.length_a   1.000
_cell.length_b   1.000
_cell.length_c   1.000
_cell.angle_alpha   90.00
_cell.angle_beta   90.00
_cell.angle_gamma   90.00
#
_symmetry.space_group_name_H-M   'P 1'
#
loop_
_entity.id
_entity.type
_entity.pdbx_description
1 polymer ?
#
loop_
_entity_poly.entity_id
_entity_poly.type
_entity_poly.pdbx_seq_one_letter_code
_entity_poly.pdbx_strand_id
1 'polypeptide(L)'
;MGQGESSAPDKANLEVYRTKFQDPFLAATAQYYHTESANFLATQSVVDYMIRAETRLDEESRRVDLFLHSSTKKPLLQRCEGVLIKEHKEVLEGEFQGLIDADRQVDLKRLYNLLSKITPGLDVVKQKFEAHVRKAGLASVEKIAPADGGVPDGKVYVDALLDVHKTYHALVMNAFRGDAEFVKCLDNVSPS
;
A
#
# COMPACT_ATOMS: atom_id res chain seq x y z
N MET A 1 -10.53 -44.26 34.62
CA MET A 1 -10.92 -43.05 33.87
C MET A 1 -10.05 -41.92 34.36
N GLY A 2 -8.98 -41.63 33.66
CA GLY A 2 -8.07 -40.50 33.93
C GLY A 2 -8.04 -39.61 32.73
N GLN A 3 -8.63 -38.44 32.82
CA GLN A 3 -8.45 -37.38 31.81
C GLN A 3 -7.11 -36.73 32.13
N GLY A 4 -6.12 -36.97 31.25
CA GLY A 4 -4.83 -36.30 31.29
C GLY A 4 -4.97 -34.90 30.77
N GLU A 5 -4.89 -33.91 31.64
CA GLU A 5 -4.67 -32.51 31.28
C GLU A 5 -3.26 -32.33 30.69
N SER A 6 -3.17 -32.43 29.36
CA SER A 6 -1.93 -32.27 28.57
C SER A 6 -1.63 -30.84 28.18
N SER A 7 -2.08 -29.82 28.92
CA SER A 7 -1.96 -28.42 28.45
C SER A 7 -0.87 -27.56 29.14
N ALA A 8 -0.30 -28.01 30.24
CA ALA A 8 0.68 -27.21 30.99
C ALA A 8 2.10 -27.19 30.39
N PRO A 9 2.69 -28.30 29.92
CA PRO A 9 4.05 -28.29 29.37
C PRO A 9 4.18 -27.50 28.06
N ASP A 10 3.17 -27.50 27.19
CA ASP A 10 3.22 -26.78 25.91
C ASP A 10 3.19 -25.24 26.08
N LYS A 11 2.39 -24.75 27.01
CA LYS A 11 2.33 -23.30 27.32
C LYS A 11 3.63 -22.79 27.94
N ALA A 12 4.24 -23.56 28.86
CA ALA A 12 5.50 -23.21 29.49
C ALA A 12 6.64 -23.21 28.45
N ASN A 13 6.68 -24.19 27.56
CA ASN A 13 7.67 -24.27 26.48
C ASN A 13 7.52 -23.11 25.48
N LEU A 14 6.29 -22.73 25.12
CA LEU A 14 6.04 -21.57 24.26
C LEU A 14 6.44 -20.25 24.93
N GLU A 15 6.25 -20.08 26.22
CA GLU A 15 6.69 -18.89 26.96
C GLU A 15 8.22 -18.78 26.95
N VAL A 16 8.92 -19.89 27.19
CA VAL A 16 10.39 -19.93 27.11
C VAL A 16 10.85 -19.62 25.69
N TYR A 17 10.22 -20.21 24.68
CA TYR A 17 10.53 -19.92 23.27
C TYR A 17 10.34 -18.43 22.97
N ARG A 18 9.22 -17.83 23.38
CA ARG A 18 8.93 -16.44 23.16
C ARG A 18 9.96 -15.53 23.81
N THR A 19 10.23 -15.70 25.09
CA THR A 19 11.10 -14.78 25.84
C THR A 19 12.59 -14.97 25.53
N LYS A 20 13.03 -16.21 25.30
CA LYS A 20 14.45 -16.52 25.09
C LYS A 20 14.90 -16.46 23.64
N PHE A 21 13.98 -16.65 22.70
CA PHE A 21 14.30 -16.66 21.28
C PHE A 21 13.51 -15.60 20.49
N GLN A 22 12.17 -15.65 20.50
CA GLN A 22 11.35 -14.84 19.61
C GLN A 22 11.54 -13.35 19.86
N ASP A 23 11.43 -12.87 21.08
CA ASP A 23 11.53 -11.42 21.38
C ASP A 23 12.90 -10.84 21.02
N PRO A 24 14.05 -11.46 21.39
CA PRO A 24 15.36 -11.02 20.94
C PRO A 24 15.53 -11.08 19.40
N PHE A 25 14.99 -12.12 18.75
CA PHE A 25 15.03 -12.29 17.30
C PHE A 25 14.25 -11.16 16.59
N LEU A 26 13.03 -10.85 17.06
CA LEU A 26 12.22 -9.76 16.51
C LEU A 26 12.91 -8.39 16.67
N ALA A 27 13.55 -8.15 17.81
CA ALA A 27 14.28 -6.92 18.05
C ALA A 27 15.50 -6.78 17.13
N ALA A 28 16.28 -7.85 16.98
CA ALA A 28 17.44 -7.86 16.09
C ALA A 28 17.05 -7.70 14.61
N THR A 29 15.96 -8.34 14.19
CA THR A 29 15.41 -8.22 12.82
C THR A 29 14.95 -6.79 12.54
N ALA A 30 14.24 -6.16 13.48
CA ALA A 30 13.80 -4.78 13.34
C ALA A 30 14.98 -3.82 13.22
N GLN A 31 16.01 -3.98 14.06
CA GLN A 31 17.22 -3.15 14.01
C GLN A 31 17.98 -3.32 12.69
N TYR A 32 18.08 -4.56 12.19
CA TYR A 32 18.69 -4.84 10.90
C TYR A 32 17.98 -4.10 9.77
N TYR A 33 16.65 -4.24 9.67
CA TYR A 33 15.86 -3.60 8.62
C TYR A 33 15.79 -2.10 8.75
N HIS A 34 15.79 -1.55 9.95
CA HIS A 34 15.90 -0.11 10.18
C HIS A 34 17.18 0.45 9.53
N THR A 35 18.31 -0.19 9.75
CA THR A 35 19.59 0.23 9.17
C THR A 35 19.63 -0.01 7.66
N GLU A 36 19.19 -1.20 7.18
CA GLU A 36 19.17 -1.55 5.76
C GLU A 36 18.29 -0.58 4.95
N SER A 37 17.08 -0.29 5.43
CA SER A 37 16.11 0.58 4.74
C SER A 37 16.61 2.02 4.63
N ALA A 38 17.16 2.56 5.71
CA ALA A 38 17.73 3.91 5.71
C ALA A 38 18.90 4.04 4.72
N ASN A 39 19.81 3.08 4.73
CA ASN A 39 20.95 3.06 3.80
C ASN A 39 20.51 2.91 2.35
N PHE A 40 19.49 2.09 2.10
CA PHE A 40 18.98 1.86 0.75
C PHE A 40 18.33 3.13 0.19
N LEU A 41 17.46 3.79 0.96
CA LEU A 41 16.79 5.03 0.56
C LEU A 41 17.76 6.21 0.39
N ALA A 42 18.91 6.19 1.05
CA ALA A 42 19.93 7.22 0.87
C ALA A 42 20.63 7.14 -0.49
N THR A 43 20.58 6.00 -1.18
CA THR A 43 21.36 5.73 -2.39
C THR A 43 20.53 5.28 -3.60
N GLN A 44 19.32 4.80 -3.39
CA GLN A 44 18.45 4.23 -4.42
C GLN A 44 17.12 4.98 -4.53
N SER A 45 16.39 4.74 -5.62
CA SER A 45 15.07 5.33 -5.83
C SER A 45 14.01 4.74 -4.88
N VAL A 46 12.93 5.50 -4.65
CA VAL A 46 11.78 5.03 -3.86
C VAL A 46 11.11 3.81 -4.53
N VAL A 47 11.10 3.75 -5.85
CA VAL A 47 10.56 2.61 -6.60
C VAL A 47 11.37 1.35 -6.34
N ASP A 48 12.71 1.45 -6.41
CA ASP A 48 13.60 0.33 -6.09
C ASP A 48 13.44 -0.10 -4.62
N TYR A 49 13.25 0.88 -3.73
CA TYR A 49 12.95 0.60 -2.33
C TYR A 49 11.64 -0.17 -2.14
N MET A 50 10.58 0.18 -2.86
CA MET A 50 9.31 -0.56 -2.80
C MET A 50 9.48 -2.02 -3.21
N ILE A 51 10.25 -2.28 -4.27
CA ILE A 51 10.60 -3.65 -4.70
C ILE A 51 11.37 -4.38 -3.61
N ARG A 52 12.33 -3.70 -2.99
CA ARG A 52 13.14 -4.25 -1.90
C ARG A 52 12.31 -4.61 -0.69
N ALA A 53 11.43 -3.69 -0.25
CA ALA A 53 10.55 -3.90 0.91
C ALA A 53 9.59 -5.10 0.69
N GLU A 54 8.98 -5.20 -0.49
CA GLU A 54 8.13 -6.32 -0.88
C GLU A 54 8.89 -7.65 -0.83
N THR A 55 10.09 -7.69 -1.41
CA THR A 55 10.97 -8.87 -1.39
C THR A 55 11.33 -9.29 0.04
N ARG A 56 11.69 -8.34 0.90
CA ARG A 56 12.06 -8.63 2.30
C ARG A 56 10.90 -9.20 3.11
N LEU A 57 9.69 -8.66 2.94
CA LEU A 57 8.49 -9.19 3.59
C LEU A 57 8.19 -10.64 3.17
N ASP A 58 8.37 -10.96 1.89
CA ASP A 58 8.20 -12.31 1.37
C ASP A 58 9.28 -13.27 1.89
N GLU A 59 10.54 -12.83 1.96
CA GLU A 59 11.64 -13.61 2.51
C GLU A 59 11.40 -13.95 3.99
N GLU A 60 10.97 -12.99 4.80
CA GLU A 60 10.68 -13.24 6.22
C GLU A 60 9.47 -14.15 6.42
N SER A 61 8.42 -14.01 5.59
CA SER A 61 7.29 -14.94 5.63
C SER A 61 7.74 -16.39 5.37
N ARG A 62 8.56 -16.60 4.34
CA ARG A 62 9.11 -17.92 4.01
C ARG A 62 10.04 -18.47 5.09
N ARG A 63 10.83 -17.60 5.72
CA ARG A 63 11.74 -17.99 6.80
C ARG A 63 10.99 -18.63 7.97
N VAL A 64 9.85 -18.05 8.36
CA VAL A 64 9.02 -18.65 9.42
C VAL A 64 8.46 -19.99 8.96
N ASP A 65 7.89 -20.05 7.76
CA ASP A 65 7.25 -21.28 7.27
C ASP A 65 8.23 -22.45 7.16
N LEU A 66 9.53 -22.18 6.97
CA LEU A 66 10.56 -23.22 6.80
C LEU A 66 11.30 -23.56 8.10
N PHE A 67 11.53 -22.60 9.00
CA PHE A 67 12.54 -22.75 10.05
C PHE A 67 12.08 -22.37 11.46
N LEU A 68 10.95 -21.70 11.61
CA LEU A 68 10.52 -21.17 12.91
C LEU A 68 9.15 -21.71 13.32
N HIS A 69 8.82 -21.54 14.59
CA HIS A 69 7.48 -21.86 15.06
C HIS A 69 6.45 -20.92 14.45
N SER A 70 5.29 -21.45 14.03
CA SER A 70 4.24 -20.68 13.33
C SER A 70 3.72 -19.46 14.10
N SER A 71 3.78 -19.50 15.44
CA SER A 71 3.41 -18.35 16.30
C SER A 71 4.28 -17.11 16.07
N THR A 72 5.49 -17.26 15.51
CA THR A 72 6.41 -16.17 15.21
C THR A 72 6.02 -15.39 13.96
N LYS A 73 5.21 -15.97 13.06
CA LYS A 73 4.89 -15.38 11.75
C LYS A 73 4.25 -13.99 11.87
N LYS A 74 3.14 -13.92 12.60
CA LYS A 74 2.41 -12.64 12.75
C LYS A 74 3.23 -11.56 13.45
N PRO A 75 3.86 -11.81 14.61
CA PRO A 75 4.73 -10.82 15.25
C PRO A 75 5.90 -10.37 14.36
N LEU A 76 6.54 -11.28 13.64
CA LEU A 76 7.65 -10.96 12.75
C LEU A 76 7.20 -10.04 11.60
N LEU A 77 6.15 -10.41 10.88
CA LEU A 77 5.64 -9.60 9.77
C LEU A 77 5.18 -8.22 10.24
N GLN A 78 4.47 -8.13 11.38
CA GLN A 78 4.09 -6.83 11.95
C GLN A 78 5.30 -5.96 12.29
N ARG A 79 6.37 -6.55 12.80
CA ARG A 79 7.61 -5.83 13.11
C ARG A 79 8.29 -5.34 11.82
N CYS A 80 8.39 -6.19 10.79
CA CYS A 80 8.95 -5.82 9.49
C CYS A 80 8.10 -4.76 8.77
N GLU A 81 6.78 -4.87 8.79
CA GLU A 81 5.86 -3.86 8.25
C GLU A 81 6.02 -2.50 8.95
N GLY A 82 6.23 -2.52 10.26
CA GLY A 82 6.53 -1.32 11.05
C GLY A 82 7.77 -0.60 10.55
N VAL A 83 8.86 -1.32 10.38
CA VAL A 83 10.15 -0.75 9.99
C VAL A 83 10.22 -0.44 8.49
N LEU A 84 9.81 -1.38 7.64
CA LEU A 84 9.95 -1.25 6.19
C LEU A 84 8.87 -0.36 5.54
N ILE A 85 7.71 -0.20 6.16
CA ILE A 85 6.62 0.58 5.57
C ILE A 85 6.27 1.78 6.43
N LYS A 86 5.93 1.57 7.72
CA LYS A 86 5.40 2.64 8.56
C LYS A 86 6.43 3.75 8.83
N GLU A 87 7.69 3.40 9.07
CA GLU A 87 8.77 4.39 9.28
C GLU A 87 9.06 5.23 8.03
N HIS A 88 8.79 4.69 6.82
CA HIS A 88 9.03 5.36 5.54
C HIS A 88 7.75 5.79 4.83
N LYS A 89 6.63 5.82 5.55
CA LYS A 89 5.30 6.10 5.01
C LYS A 89 5.26 7.39 4.20
N GLU A 90 5.79 8.48 4.73
CA GLU A 90 5.77 9.79 4.08
C GLU A 90 6.54 9.80 2.75
N VAL A 91 7.67 9.08 2.69
CA VAL A 91 8.46 8.94 1.47
C VAL A 91 7.69 8.16 0.41
N LEU A 92 7.05 7.06 0.82
CA LEU A 92 6.20 6.25 -0.06
C LEU A 92 4.99 7.04 -0.57
N GLU A 93 4.28 7.75 0.29
CA GLU A 93 3.16 8.63 -0.07
C GLU A 93 3.59 9.77 -0.99
N GLY A 94 4.82 10.25 -0.84
CA GLY A 94 5.42 11.28 -1.69
C GLY A 94 5.55 10.85 -3.15
N GLU A 95 5.89 9.58 -3.38
CA GLU A 95 6.11 9.01 -4.71
C GLU A 95 4.82 8.87 -5.54
N PHE A 96 3.64 8.79 -4.90
CA PHE A 96 2.36 8.53 -5.55
C PHE A 96 2.07 9.48 -6.72
N GLN A 97 2.31 10.78 -6.56
CA GLN A 97 1.99 11.76 -7.61
C GLN A 97 2.83 11.54 -8.88
N GLY A 98 4.12 11.27 -8.73
CA GLY A 98 4.98 10.96 -9.87
C GLY A 98 4.57 9.68 -10.59
N LEU A 99 4.14 8.67 -9.85
CA LEU A 99 3.70 7.39 -10.41
C LEU A 99 2.39 7.51 -11.18
N ILE A 100 1.41 8.26 -10.67
CA ILE A 100 0.13 8.42 -11.34
C ILE A 100 0.23 9.34 -12.55
N ASP A 101 1.02 10.41 -12.47
CA ASP A 101 1.26 11.31 -13.60
C ASP A 101 1.98 10.61 -14.77
N ALA A 102 2.83 9.63 -14.47
CA ALA A 102 3.56 8.83 -15.46
C ALA A 102 2.86 7.52 -15.85
N ASP A 103 1.62 7.27 -15.39
CA ASP A 103 0.82 6.04 -15.60
C ASP A 103 1.59 4.74 -15.26
N ARG A 104 2.38 4.78 -14.18
CA ARG A 104 3.17 3.62 -13.72
C ARG A 104 2.32 2.65 -12.92
N GLN A 105 1.39 1.96 -13.56
CA GLN A 105 0.37 1.13 -12.90
C GLN A 105 0.96 -0.02 -12.06
N VAL A 106 2.08 -0.62 -12.47
CA VAL A 106 2.76 -1.69 -11.72
C VAL A 106 3.29 -1.16 -10.39
N ASP A 107 3.88 0.02 -10.40
CA ASP A 107 4.44 0.63 -9.20
C ASP A 107 3.36 1.23 -8.30
N LEU A 108 2.27 1.77 -8.87
CA LEU A 108 1.07 2.17 -8.12
C LEU A 108 0.46 0.97 -7.38
N LYS A 109 0.37 -0.19 -8.04
CA LYS A 109 -0.11 -1.43 -7.41
C LYS A 109 0.80 -1.86 -6.26
N ARG A 110 2.12 -1.78 -6.45
CA ARG A 110 3.10 -2.10 -5.40
C ARG A 110 2.97 -1.15 -4.22
N LEU A 111 2.89 0.15 -4.47
CA LEU A 111 2.68 1.17 -3.44
C LEU A 111 1.39 0.91 -2.64
N TYR A 112 0.27 0.65 -3.34
CA TYR A 112 -0.99 0.29 -2.70
C TYR A 112 -0.86 -0.97 -1.83
N ASN A 113 -0.22 -2.03 -2.35
CA ASN A 113 -0.01 -3.27 -1.60
C ASN A 113 0.82 -3.08 -0.33
N LEU A 114 1.85 -2.25 -0.37
CA LEU A 114 2.68 -1.95 0.80
C LEU A 114 1.89 -1.12 1.82
N LEU A 115 1.31 0.00 1.41
CA LEU A 115 0.60 0.90 2.32
C LEU A 115 -0.67 0.29 2.92
N SER A 116 -1.34 -0.64 2.22
CA SER A 116 -2.50 -1.37 2.73
C SER A 116 -2.18 -2.31 3.90
N LYS A 117 -0.90 -2.63 4.14
CA LYS A 117 -0.46 -3.47 5.27
C LYS A 117 -0.40 -2.71 6.60
N ILE A 118 -0.42 -1.39 6.58
CA ILE A 118 -0.35 -0.55 7.78
C ILE A 118 -1.63 0.28 7.96
N THR A 119 -1.92 0.66 9.20
CA THR A 119 -3.11 1.48 9.52
C THR A 119 -2.68 2.73 10.31
N PRO A 120 -3.10 3.94 9.88
CA PRO A 120 -3.67 4.30 8.58
C PRO A 120 -2.58 4.33 7.50
N GLY A 121 -2.82 3.67 6.36
CA GLY A 121 -1.82 3.56 5.29
C GLY A 121 -2.19 4.30 4.01
N LEU A 122 -3.47 4.34 3.66
CA LEU A 122 -3.94 4.80 2.34
C LEU A 122 -4.57 6.19 2.33
N ASP A 123 -4.75 6.87 3.47
CA ASP A 123 -5.55 8.10 3.55
C ASP A 123 -4.98 9.23 2.69
N VAL A 124 -3.66 9.46 2.76
CA VAL A 124 -3.01 10.50 1.95
C VAL A 124 -3.04 10.15 0.46
N VAL A 125 -2.86 8.88 0.12
CA VAL A 125 -2.91 8.39 -1.26
C VAL A 125 -4.31 8.56 -1.84
N LYS A 126 -5.37 8.28 -1.07
CA LYS A 126 -6.77 8.53 -1.48
C LYS A 126 -7.02 10.00 -1.77
N GLN A 127 -6.57 10.90 -0.89
CA GLN A 127 -6.72 12.35 -1.09
C GLN A 127 -5.99 12.83 -2.35
N LYS A 128 -4.77 12.36 -2.58
CA LYS A 128 -4.00 12.67 -3.80
C LYS A 128 -4.67 12.11 -5.05
N PHE A 129 -5.21 10.91 -4.98
CA PHE A 129 -5.96 10.28 -6.07
C PHE A 129 -7.21 11.09 -6.43
N GLU A 130 -8.04 11.45 -5.44
CA GLU A 130 -9.23 12.28 -5.67
C GLU A 130 -8.87 13.63 -6.31
N ALA A 131 -7.85 14.31 -5.79
CA ALA A 131 -7.38 15.57 -6.36
C ALA A 131 -6.89 15.41 -7.81
N HIS A 132 -6.17 14.31 -8.11
CA HIS A 132 -5.69 14.01 -9.46
C HIS A 132 -6.83 13.76 -10.43
N VAL A 133 -7.82 12.94 -10.06
CA VAL A 133 -9.01 12.66 -10.89
C VAL A 133 -9.82 13.92 -11.14
N ARG A 134 -10.01 14.77 -10.11
CA ARG A 134 -10.69 16.07 -10.26
C ARG A 134 -9.97 16.97 -11.25
N LYS A 135 -8.66 17.07 -11.15
CA LYS A 135 -7.82 17.84 -12.10
C LYS A 135 -7.94 17.31 -13.52
N ALA A 136 -7.91 15.98 -13.69
CA ALA A 136 -8.09 15.35 -15.00
C ALA A 136 -9.48 15.60 -15.60
N GLY A 137 -10.53 15.58 -14.79
CA GLY A 137 -11.89 15.94 -15.20
C GLY A 137 -11.99 17.38 -15.68
N LEU A 138 -11.46 18.33 -14.92
CA LEU A 138 -11.43 19.74 -15.30
C LEU A 138 -10.65 19.96 -16.63
N ALA A 139 -9.46 19.36 -16.74
CA ALA A 139 -8.65 19.46 -17.96
C ALA A 139 -9.34 18.84 -19.18
N SER A 140 -10.15 17.78 -18.99
CA SER A 140 -10.93 17.17 -20.06
C SER A 140 -12.04 18.12 -20.55
N VAL A 141 -12.72 18.80 -19.63
CA VAL A 141 -13.78 19.78 -19.93
C VAL A 141 -13.18 21.02 -20.63
N GLU A 142 -12.04 21.52 -20.15
CA GLU A 142 -11.37 22.69 -20.77
C GLU A 142 -10.98 22.43 -22.24
N LYS A 143 -10.57 21.20 -22.57
CA LYS A 143 -10.20 20.82 -23.95
C LYS A 143 -11.36 20.85 -24.95
N ILE A 144 -12.60 20.66 -24.46
CA ILE A 144 -13.80 20.65 -25.30
C ILE A 144 -14.56 21.97 -25.28
N ALA A 145 -14.10 22.94 -24.46
CA ALA A 145 -14.69 24.27 -24.42
C ALA A 145 -14.52 24.99 -25.78
N PRO A 146 -15.57 25.54 -26.37
CA PRO A 146 -15.46 26.29 -27.62
C PRO A 146 -14.51 27.49 -27.49
N ALA A 147 -13.75 27.78 -28.54
CA ALA A 147 -12.77 28.88 -28.56
C ALA A 147 -13.41 30.29 -28.38
N ASP A 148 -14.71 30.42 -28.61
CA ASP A 148 -15.51 31.64 -28.45
C ASP A 148 -16.06 31.86 -27.03
N GLY A 149 -15.70 30.99 -26.08
CA GLY A 149 -16.19 31.06 -24.71
C GLY A 149 -17.63 30.56 -24.52
N GLY A 150 -18.19 29.86 -25.50
CA GLY A 150 -19.51 29.24 -25.42
C GLY A 150 -19.54 28.05 -24.44
N VAL A 151 -20.75 27.59 -24.13
CA VAL A 151 -20.94 26.37 -23.30
C VAL A 151 -20.77 25.16 -24.23
N PRO A 152 -19.97 24.14 -23.85
CA PRO A 152 -19.87 22.92 -24.61
C PRO A 152 -21.24 22.22 -24.77
N ASP A 153 -21.43 21.50 -25.88
CA ASP A 153 -22.59 20.64 -26.03
C ASP A 153 -22.67 19.66 -24.85
N GLY A 154 -23.83 19.61 -24.20
CA GLY A 154 -24.06 18.79 -23.02
C GLY A 154 -23.69 17.33 -23.19
N LYS A 155 -23.88 16.76 -24.42
CA LYS A 155 -23.49 15.39 -24.72
C LYS A 155 -21.96 15.24 -24.72
N VAL A 156 -21.24 16.14 -25.40
CA VAL A 156 -19.79 16.14 -25.48
C VAL A 156 -19.15 16.30 -24.08
N TYR A 157 -19.77 17.16 -23.25
CA TYR A 157 -19.38 17.35 -21.85
C TYR A 157 -19.50 16.05 -21.03
N VAL A 158 -20.67 15.38 -21.10
CA VAL A 158 -20.90 14.11 -20.40
C VAL A 158 -19.97 13.01 -20.88
N ASP A 159 -19.79 12.87 -22.21
CA ASP A 159 -18.90 11.88 -22.80
C ASP A 159 -17.46 12.06 -22.32
N ALA A 160 -16.96 13.30 -22.25
CA ALA A 160 -15.61 13.60 -21.77
C ALA A 160 -15.41 13.19 -20.30
N LEU A 161 -16.39 13.46 -19.43
CA LEU A 161 -16.32 13.05 -18.02
C LEU A 161 -16.45 11.54 -17.85
N LEU A 162 -17.29 10.88 -18.65
CA LEU A 162 -17.41 9.42 -18.64
C LEU A 162 -16.11 8.74 -19.07
N ASP A 163 -15.37 9.30 -20.02
CA ASP A 163 -14.07 8.76 -20.43
C ASP A 163 -13.01 8.88 -19.34
N VAL A 164 -12.98 10.02 -18.62
CA VAL A 164 -12.14 10.18 -17.43
C VAL A 164 -12.51 9.15 -16.36
N HIS A 165 -13.80 9.01 -16.05
CA HIS A 165 -14.29 8.03 -15.08
C HIS A 165 -13.88 6.60 -15.45
N LYS A 166 -14.09 6.19 -16.70
CA LYS A 166 -13.70 4.85 -17.18
C LYS A 166 -12.21 4.58 -17.04
N THR A 167 -11.38 5.58 -17.38
CA THR A 167 -9.92 5.47 -17.29
C THR A 167 -9.48 5.22 -15.86
N TYR A 168 -9.96 6.03 -14.91
CA TYR A 168 -9.55 5.89 -13.51
C TYR A 168 -10.25 4.72 -12.81
N HIS A 169 -11.45 4.34 -13.22
CA HIS A 169 -12.08 3.10 -12.75
C HIS A 169 -11.24 1.89 -13.13
N ALA A 170 -10.76 1.81 -14.37
CA ALA A 170 -9.86 0.73 -14.80
C ALA A 170 -8.57 0.73 -13.98
N LEU A 171 -7.98 1.90 -13.68
CA LEU A 171 -6.82 2.01 -12.81
C LEU A 171 -7.10 1.47 -11.40
N VAL A 172 -8.23 1.83 -10.79
CA VAL A 172 -8.62 1.34 -9.45
C VAL A 172 -8.78 -0.18 -9.45
N MET A 173 -9.42 -0.74 -10.47
CA MET A 173 -9.58 -2.19 -10.58
C MET A 173 -8.23 -2.91 -10.74
N ASN A 174 -7.32 -2.37 -11.54
CA ASN A 174 -6.03 -3.00 -11.86
C ASN A 174 -4.97 -2.79 -10.77
N ALA A 175 -4.83 -1.57 -10.25
CA ALA A 175 -3.76 -1.20 -9.32
C ALA A 175 -4.19 -1.22 -7.86
N PHE A 176 -5.45 -0.88 -7.55
CA PHE A 176 -5.95 -0.76 -6.17
C PHE A 176 -6.97 -1.82 -5.80
N ARG A 177 -6.96 -2.96 -6.50
CA ARG A 177 -7.80 -4.15 -6.23
C ARG A 177 -9.31 -3.86 -6.16
N GLY A 178 -9.78 -2.83 -6.83
CA GLY A 178 -11.19 -2.41 -6.75
C GLY A 178 -11.60 -1.89 -5.38
N ASP A 179 -10.67 -1.30 -4.62
CA ASP A 179 -10.93 -0.75 -3.29
C ASP A 179 -12.10 0.23 -3.31
N ALA A 180 -13.12 -0.05 -2.48
CA ALA A 180 -14.37 0.71 -2.45
C ALA A 180 -14.18 2.19 -2.10
N GLU A 181 -13.17 2.53 -1.30
CA GLU A 181 -12.88 3.91 -0.94
C GLU A 181 -12.29 4.70 -2.12
N PHE A 182 -11.47 4.05 -2.97
CA PHE A 182 -11.00 4.65 -4.23
C PHE A 182 -12.12 4.77 -5.26
N VAL A 183 -13.03 3.79 -5.33
CA VAL A 183 -14.22 3.90 -6.20
C VAL A 183 -15.09 5.07 -5.78
N LYS A 184 -15.34 5.26 -4.47
CA LYS A 184 -16.09 6.44 -3.97
C LYS A 184 -15.43 7.77 -4.34
N CYS A 185 -14.08 7.83 -4.38
CA CYS A 185 -13.40 9.04 -4.85
C CYS A 185 -13.77 9.41 -6.29
N LEU A 186 -14.01 8.40 -7.16
CA LEU A 186 -14.47 8.62 -8.54
C LEU A 186 -15.89 9.15 -8.58
N ASP A 187 -16.78 8.59 -7.77
CA ASP A 187 -18.18 9.00 -7.72
C ASP A 187 -18.33 10.46 -7.21
N ASN A 188 -17.46 10.87 -6.28
CA ASN A 188 -17.45 12.25 -5.76
C ASN A 188 -16.98 13.29 -6.80
N VAL A 189 -16.28 12.88 -7.83
CA VAL A 189 -15.76 13.77 -8.89
C VAL A 189 -16.70 13.83 -10.09
N SER A 190 -17.59 12.84 -10.23
CA SER A 190 -18.62 12.85 -11.28
C SER A 190 -19.73 13.85 -10.90
N PRO A 191 -20.16 14.74 -11.82
CA PRO A 191 -21.30 15.60 -11.56
C PRO A 191 -22.57 14.74 -11.39
N SER A 192 -23.27 14.97 -10.29
CA SER A 192 -24.59 14.39 -10.00
C SER A 192 -25.63 14.91 -11.00
#